data_4cea0cd829a4a4a59fce12c07a436902
#
_entry.id   4cea0cd829a4a4a59fce12c07a436902
#
_cell.length_a   1.000
_cell.length_b   1.000
_cell.length_c   1.000
_cell.angle_alpha   90.00
_cell.angle_beta   90.00
_cell.angle_gamma   90.00
#
_symmetry.space_group_name_H-M   'P 1'
#
loop_
_entity.id
_entity.type
_entity.pdbx_description
1 polymer ?
#
loop_
_entity_poly.entity_id
_entity_poly.type
_entity_poly.pdbx_seq_one_letter_code
_entity_poly.pdbx_strand_id
1 'polypeptide(L)'
;MAAKRILMLVGDYVEDYEVMVPFQALLMVGHQVHAVCPGKKAGDKVRTAVHDFEGDQTYSEKPGHHFTLNHSFDDVKPEEYDALVIPGGRAPEYIRLNPRVISIVKHFAEAGKPIAAICHGAQLLAAAGALKGKRASAYPAVAPEVEAAGGEYADIPVDKAVVDGNLVTAPAWPAHPEWLAKFLQVLGTKIEL
;
A
#
# COMPACT_ATOMS: atom_id res chain seq x y z
N MET A 1 18.46 -15.54 -2.92
CA MET A 1 18.04 -14.56 -1.88
C MET A 1 16.95 -15.20 -1.03
N ALA A 2 16.88 -14.91 0.29
CA ALA A 2 15.79 -15.43 1.12
C ALA A 2 14.45 -14.74 0.76
N ALA A 3 13.38 -15.51 0.64
CA ALA A 3 12.03 -15.00 0.46
C ALA A 3 11.64 -14.09 1.64
N LYS A 4 11.02 -12.94 1.34
CA LYS A 4 10.49 -12.03 2.36
C LYS A 4 9.03 -12.35 2.65
N ARG A 5 8.60 -12.16 3.90
CA ARG A 5 7.20 -12.20 4.29
C ARG A 5 6.65 -10.78 4.28
N ILE A 6 5.70 -10.51 3.41
CA ILE A 6 5.14 -9.19 3.18
C ILE A 6 3.68 -9.18 3.62
N LEU A 7 3.33 -8.24 4.47
CA LEU A 7 1.93 -7.98 4.85
C LEU A 7 1.32 -7.00 3.85
N MET A 8 0.10 -7.26 3.40
CA MET A 8 -0.66 -6.34 2.56
C MET A 8 -2.00 -6.02 3.25
N LEU A 9 -2.21 -4.74 3.59
CA LEU A 9 -3.45 -4.27 4.21
C LEU A 9 -4.44 -3.86 3.13
N VAL A 10 -5.57 -4.55 3.05
CA VAL A 10 -6.62 -4.27 2.07
C VAL A 10 -7.97 -4.08 2.76
N GLY A 11 -8.96 -3.59 2.03
CA GLY A 11 -10.33 -3.43 2.47
C GLY A 11 -11.29 -3.40 1.30
N ASP A 12 -12.59 -3.36 1.56
CA ASP A 12 -13.57 -3.19 0.50
C ASP A 12 -13.34 -1.86 -0.24
N TYR A 13 -13.51 -1.90 -1.57
CA TYR A 13 -13.24 -0.81 -2.51
C TYR A 13 -11.76 -0.39 -2.58
N VAL A 14 -10.84 -1.31 -2.27
CA VAL A 14 -9.43 -1.19 -2.66
C VAL A 14 -9.35 -1.07 -4.19
N GLU A 15 -8.43 -0.25 -4.69
CA GLU A 15 -8.23 -0.12 -6.14
C GLU A 15 -7.79 -1.46 -6.74
N ASP A 16 -8.44 -1.87 -7.84
CA ASP A 16 -8.30 -3.22 -8.43
C ASP A 16 -6.86 -3.53 -8.84
N TYR A 17 -6.22 -2.66 -9.62
CA TYR A 17 -4.82 -2.83 -10.02
C TYR A 17 -3.87 -2.73 -8.82
N GLU A 18 -4.13 -1.83 -7.87
CA GLU A 18 -3.23 -1.59 -6.75
C GLU A 18 -3.19 -2.74 -5.74
N VAL A 19 -4.17 -3.63 -5.76
CA VAL A 19 -4.10 -4.89 -5.01
C VAL A 19 -3.60 -6.04 -5.88
N MET A 20 -4.10 -6.21 -7.11
CA MET A 20 -3.81 -7.38 -7.95
C MET A 20 -2.36 -7.39 -8.44
N VAL A 21 -1.89 -6.27 -8.99
CA VAL A 21 -0.56 -6.19 -9.60
C VAL A 21 0.55 -6.40 -8.58
N PRO A 22 0.63 -5.64 -7.46
CA PRO A 22 1.70 -5.86 -6.48
C PRO A 22 1.60 -7.23 -5.81
N PHE A 23 0.40 -7.75 -5.53
CA PHE A 23 0.24 -9.09 -4.97
C PHE A 23 0.87 -10.15 -5.87
N GLN A 24 0.53 -10.16 -7.16
CA GLN A 24 1.03 -11.15 -8.11
C GLN A 24 2.52 -10.94 -8.43
N ALA A 25 2.97 -9.69 -8.58
CA ALA A 25 4.37 -9.39 -8.87
C ALA A 25 5.31 -9.82 -7.73
N LEU A 26 4.91 -9.58 -6.49
CA LEU A 26 5.71 -9.98 -5.32
C LEU A 26 5.76 -11.50 -5.16
N LEU A 27 4.66 -12.21 -5.43
CA LEU A 27 4.65 -13.67 -5.49
C LEU A 27 5.52 -14.20 -6.63
N MET A 28 5.47 -13.57 -7.82
CA MET A 28 6.25 -13.97 -8.99
C MET A 28 7.77 -13.95 -8.70
N VAL A 29 8.24 -12.99 -7.93
CA VAL A 29 9.67 -12.90 -7.54
C VAL A 29 10.02 -13.72 -6.30
N GLY A 30 9.12 -14.58 -5.83
CA GLY A 30 9.37 -15.58 -4.79
C GLY A 30 9.14 -15.10 -3.36
N HIS A 31 8.51 -13.94 -3.13
CA HIS A 31 8.12 -13.51 -1.80
C HIS A 31 6.81 -14.17 -1.34
N GLN A 32 6.58 -14.20 -0.03
CA GLN A 32 5.31 -14.58 0.57
C GLN A 32 4.51 -13.32 0.85
N VAL A 33 3.27 -13.24 0.37
CA VAL A 33 2.40 -12.08 0.58
C VAL A 33 1.15 -12.54 1.31
N HIS A 34 0.89 -11.97 2.47
CA HIS A 34 -0.35 -12.16 3.23
C HIS A 34 -1.23 -10.92 3.11
N ALA A 35 -2.31 -11.05 2.36
CA ALA A 35 -3.30 -9.98 2.20
C ALA A 35 -4.42 -10.18 3.22
N VAL A 36 -4.66 -9.14 4.03
CA VAL A 36 -5.60 -9.16 5.16
C VAL A 36 -6.52 -7.96 5.16
N CYS A 37 -7.71 -8.12 5.72
CA CYS A 37 -8.71 -7.06 5.89
C CYS A 37 -9.29 -7.13 7.29
N PRO A 38 -9.40 -5.99 8.03
CA PRO A 38 -10.05 -5.97 9.33
C PRO A 38 -11.43 -6.62 9.31
N GLY A 39 -11.69 -7.49 10.29
CA GLY A 39 -12.97 -8.20 10.43
C GLY A 39 -13.19 -9.33 9.42
N LYS A 40 -12.18 -9.70 8.62
CA LYS A 40 -12.26 -10.78 7.63
C LYS A 40 -11.14 -11.81 7.86
N LYS A 41 -11.37 -13.02 7.36
CA LYS A 41 -10.45 -14.16 7.49
C LYS A 41 -10.00 -14.69 6.13
N ALA A 42 -9.03 -15.59 6.14
CA ALA A 42 -8.59 -16.30 4.95
C ALA A 42 -9.78 -16.95 4.21
N GLY A 43 -9.84 -16.79 2.90
CA GLY A 43 -10.94 -17.24 2.05
C GLY A 43 -12.07 -16.24 1.86
N ASP A 44 -12.21 -15.23 2.73
CA ASP A 44 -13.17 -14.15 2.52
C ASP A 44 -12.72 -13.26 1.35
N LYS A 45 -13.66 -12.49 0.81
CA LYS A 45 -13.39 -11.59 -0.31
C LYS A 45 -13.56 -10.14 0.09
N VAL A 46 -12.76 -9.28 -0.50
CA VAL A 46 -13.00 -7.84 -0.56
C VAL A 46 -13.48 -7.47 -1.96
N ARG A 47 -14.41 -6.52 -2.06
CA ARG A 47 -14.77 -5.90 -3.32
C ARG A 47 -13.65 -4.98 -3.75
N THR A 48 -13.26 -5.03 -5.00
CA THR A 48 -12.34 -4.04 -5.57
C THR A 48 -13.11 -3.00 -6.36
N ALA A 49 -12.49 -1.87 -6.61
CA ALA A 49 -13.03 -0.81 -7.46
C ALA A 49 -11.99 -0.41 -8.52
N VAL A 50 -12.45 -0.18 -9.74
CA VAL A 50 -11.63 0.38 -10.83
C VAL A 50 -11.76 1.89 -10.79
N HIS A 51 -10.65 2.58 -10.61
CA HIS A 51 -10.57 4.04 -10.62
C HIS A 51 -9.82 4.50 -11.87
N ASP A 52 -10.55 5.14 -12.78
CA ASP A 52 -10.03 5.63 -14.05
C ASP A 52 -10.00 7.16 -14.10
N PHE A 53 -9.03 7.69 -14.86
CA PHE A 53 -8.87 9.11 -15.14
C PHE A 53 -9.49 9.43 -16.50
N GLU A 54 -10.80 9.69 -16.51
CA GLU A 54 -11.59 9.85 -17.75
C GLU A 54 -11.75 11.31 -18.20
N GLY A 55 -11.02 12.25 -17.57
CA GLY A 55 -11.02 13.67 -17.94
C GLY A 55 -11.86 14.58 -17.05
N ASP A 56 -12.57 14.01 -16.08
CA ASP A 56 -13.28 14.75 -15.05
C ASP A 56 -12.30 15.35 -14.01
N GLN A 57 -12.82 16.21 -13.12
CA GLN A 57 -12.01 16.80 -12.05
C GLN A 57 -11.44 15.77 -11.06
N THR A 58 -12.05 14.57 -11.02
CA THR A 58 -11.66 13.45 -10.18
C THR A 58 -11.75 12.15 -10.96
N TYR A 59 -11.36 11.05 -10.35
CA TYR A 59 -11.47 9.72 -10.95
C TYR A 59 -12.91 9.21 -10.94
N SER A 60 -13.26 8.38 -11.93
CA SER A 60 -14.47 7.57 -11.89
C SER A 60 -14.26 6.34 -10.99
N GLU A 61 -15.36 5.74 -10.52
CA GLU A 61 -15.33 4.50 -9.77
C GLU A 61 -16.31 3.49 -10.40
N LYS A 62 -15.80 2.33 -10.78
CA LYS A 62 -16.57 1.21 -11.33
C LYS A 62 -16.30 -0.04 -10.51
N PRO A 63 -17.25 -1.00 -10.40
CA PRO A 63 -16.97 -2.29 -9.78
C PRO A 63 -15.79 -3.00 -10.47
N GLY A 64 -14.82 -3.43 -9.67
CA GLY A 64 -13.72 -4.28 -10.12
C GLY A 64 -13.98 -5.76 -9.81
N HIS A 65 -12.93 -6.56 -9.79
CA HIS A 65 -12.97 -7.96 -9.38
C HIS A 65 -13.19 -8.08 -7.87
N HIS A 66 -13.42 -9.30 -7.40
CA HIS A 66 -13.31 -9.60 -5.97
C HIS A 66 -11.93 -10.19 -5.69
N PHE A 67 -11.21 -9.61 -4.73
CA PHE A 67 -9.93 -10.15 -4.29
C PHE A 67 -10.14 -11.09 -3.11
N THR A 68 -9.62 -12.33 -3.20
CA THR A 68 -9.71 -13.31 -2.12
C THR A 68 -8.54 -13.15 -1.16
N LEU A 69 -8.84 -12.96 0.12
CA LEU A 69 -7.84 -12.89 1.17
C LEU A 69 -7.20 -14.26 1.40
N ASN A 70 -5.89 -14.29 1.58
CA ASN A 70 -5.15 -15.52 1.83
C ASN A 70 -4.66 -15.66 3.27
N HIS A 71 -4.97 -14.69 4.13
CA HIS A 71 -4.64 -14.73 5.55
C HIS A 71 -5.72 -14.01 6.38
N SER A 72 -5.87 -14.41 7.67
CA SER A 72 -6.83 -13.80 8.57
C SER A 72 -6.23 -12.59 9.27
N PHE A 73 -6.98 -11.48 9.35
CA PHE A 73 -6.50 -10.28 10.02
C PHE A 73 -6.15 -10.47 11.48
N ASP A 74 -6.95 -11.28 12.18
CA ASP A 74 -6.77 -11.53 13.61
C ASP A 74 -5.52 -12.35 13.94
N ASP A 75 -4.99 -13.09 12.96
CA ASP A 75 -3.78 -13.91 13.12
C ASP A 75 -2.49 -13.14 12.81
N VAL A 76 -2.59 -11.86 12.39
CA VAL A 76 -1.41 -11.04 12.05
C VAL A 76 -0.57 -10.76 13.29
N LYS A 77 0.71 -11.09 13.21
CA LYS A 77 1.76 -10.68 14.13
C LYS A 77 2.78 -9.84 13.38
N PRO A 78 2.76 -8.51 13.52
CA PRO A 78 3.57 -7.61 12.67
C PRO A 78 5.07 -7.87 12.73
N GLU A 79 5.54 -8.39 13.85
CA GLU A 79 6.96 -8.75 14.07
C GLU A 79 7.44 -9.88 13.14
N GLU A 80 6.53 -10.74 12.68
CA GLU A 80 6.85 -11.87 11.79
C GLU A 80 6.98 -11.47 10.31
N TYR A 81 6.72 -10.20 9.96
CA TYR A 81 6.79 -9.71 8.58
C TYR A 81 8.00 -8.82 8.36
N ASP A 82 8.59 -8.91 7.16
CA ASP A 82 9.73 -8.11 6.73
C ASP A 82 9.34 -6.75 6.16
N ALA A 83 8.15 -6.64 5.58
CA ALA A 83 7.69 -5.43 4.91
C ALA A 83 6.15 -5.30 4.88
N LEU A 84 5.68 -4.09 4.58
CA LEU A 84 4.26 -3.74 4.48
C LEU A 84 3.94 -3.14 3.11
N VAL A 85 2.82 -3.54 2.52
CA VAL A 85 2.24 -2.95 1.31
C VAL A 85 0.85 -2.39 1.64
N ILE A 86 0.60 -1.17 1.20
CA ILE A 86 -0.66 -0.45 1.43
C ILE A 86 -1.20 0.06 0.08
N PRO A 87 -2.10 -0.69 -0.58
CA PRO A 87 -2.83 -0.23 -1.74
C PRO A 87 -3.78 0.93 -1.42
N GLY A 88 -4.26 1.60 -2.45
CA GLY A 88 -5.20 2.71 -2.33
C GLY A 88 -6.66 2.33 -2.61
N GLY A 89 -7.32 3.11 -3.46
CA GLY A 89 -8.78 3.12 -3.55
C GLY A 89 -9.42 3.75 -2.33
N ARG A 90 -10.69 3.42 -2.04
CA ARG A 90 -11.39 3.94 -0.85
C ARG A 90 -11.10 3.15 0.44
N ALA A 91 -10.51 1.97 0.35
CA ALA A 91 -10.24 1.12 1.51
C ALA A 91 -9.46 1.83 2.63
N PRO A 92 -8.35 2.56 2.36
CA PRO A 92 -7.60 3.26 3.39
C PRO A 92 -8.43 4.26 4.20
N GLU A 93 -9.33 4.97 3.57
CA GLU A 93 -10.23 5.93 4.22
C GLU A 93 -11.02 5.30 5.36
N TYR A 94 -11.47 4.06 5.19
CA TYR A 94 -12.27 3.35 6.17
C TYR A 94 -11.42 2.54 7.16
N ILE A 95 -10.45 1.76 6.68
CA ILE A 95 -9.68 0.86 7.57
C ILE A 95 -8.76 1.61 8.53
N ARG A 96 -8.43 2.89 8.25
CA ARG A 96 -7.70 3.76 9.19
C ARG A 96 -8.45 4.03 10.50
N LEU A 97 -9.76 3.77 10.54
CA LEU A 97 -10.56 3.86 11.77
C LEU A 97 -10.31 2.69 12.73
N ASN A 98 -9.70 1.62 12.25
CA ASN A 98 -9.39 0.46 13.08
C ASN A 98 -8.05 0.68 13.82
N PRO A 99 -8.05 0.73 15.17
CA PRO A 99 -6.84 1.01 15.93
C PRO A 99 -5.74 -0.03 15.76
N ARG A 100 -6.10 -1.30 15.45
CA ARG A 100 -5.11 -2.35 15.19
C ARG A 100 -4.41 -2.15 13.85
N VAL A 101 -5.11 -1.66 12.81
CA VAL A 101 -4.48 -1.28 11.54
C VAL A 101 -3.44 -0.20 11.78
N ILE A 102 -3.79 0.83 12.54
CA ILE A 102 -2.86 1.93 12.87
C ILE A 102 -1.66 1.40 13.69
N SER A 103 -1.90 0.52 14.65
CA SER A 103 -0.83 -0.11 15.43
C SER A 103 0.12 -0.93 14.54
N ILE A 104 -0.41 -1.67 13.56
CA ILE A 104 0.40 -2.41 12.58
C ILE A 104 1.29 -1.45 11.78
N VAL A 105 0.71 -0.39 11.19
CA VAL A 105 1.48 0.59 10.40
C VAL A 105 2.58 1.25 11.24
N LYS A 106 2.27 1.64 12.49
CA LYS A 106 3.26 2.17 13.43
C LYS A 106 4.41 1.22 13.67
N HIS A 107 4.11 -0.06 13.90
CA HIS A 107 5.15 -1.08 14.12
C HIS A 107 6.17 -1.12 12.98
N PHE A 108 5.71 -1.14 11.71
CA PHE A 108 6.62 -1.16 10.56
C PHE A 108 7.44 0.13 10.46
N ALA A 109 6.82 1.28 10.68
CA ALA A 109 7.49 2.59 10.63
C ALA A 109 8.56 2.72 11.72
N GLU A 110 8.21 2.39 12.98
CA GLU A 110 9.11 2.49 14.15
C GLU A 110 10.25 1.45 14.09
N ALA A 111 9.97 0.26 13.56
CA ALA A 111 10.99 -0.77 13.34
C ALA A 111 11.88 -0.51 12.12
N GLY A 112 11.63 0.56 11.36
CA GLY A 112 12.38 0.87 10.15
C GLY A 112 12.25 -0.18 9.04
N LYS A 113 11.16 -0.97 9.06
CA LYS A 113 10.89 -1.98 8.04
C LYS A 113 10.40 -1.33 6.75
N PRO A 114 10.70 -1.89 5.56
CA PRO A 114 10.20 -1.39 4.29
C PRO A 114 8.68 -1.26 4.25
N ILE A 115 8.21 -0.11 3.79
CA ILE A 115 6.78 0.18 3.56
C ILE A 115 6.62 0.68 2.14
N ALA A 116 5.72 0.08 1.38
CA ALA A 116 5.29 0.57 0.07
C ALA A 116 3.82 0.99 0.14
N ALA A 117 3.53 2.25 -0.13
CA ALA A 117 2.16 2.77 -0.17
C ALA A 117 1.90 3.50 -1.49
N ILE A 118 0.68 3.40 -1.99
CA ILE A 118 0.29 4.01 -3.27
C ILE A 118 -1.08 4.68 -3.14
N CYS A 119 -1.28 5.76 -3.91
CA CYS A 119 -2.57 6.44 -4.04
C CYS A 119 -3.09 6.92 -2.66
N HIS A 120 -4.28 6.49 -2.26
CA HIS A 120 -4.86 6.77 -0.95
C HIS A 120 -4.23 5.96 0.20
N GLY A 121 -3.33 5.00 -0.08
CA GLY A 121 -2.60 4.27 0.95
C GLY A 121 -1.82 5.16 1.92
N ALA A 122 -1.41 6.35 1.48
CA ALA A 122 -0.76 7.36 2.32
C ALA A 122 -1.65 7.82 3.50
N GLN A 123 -2.97 7.66 3.43
CA GLN A 123 -3.88 7.99 4.54
C GLN A 123 -3.63 7.12 5.79
N LEU A 124 -3.24 5.85 5.60
CA LEU A 124 -2.84 5.00 6.73
C LEU A 124 -1.53 5.47 7.35
N LEU A 125 -0.58 5.91 6.53
CA LEU A 125 0.69 6.46 6.99
C LEU A 125 0.47 7.75 7.78
N ALA A 126 -0.38 8.65 7.26
CA ALA A 126 -0.75 9.90 7.93
C ALA A 126 -1.41 9.63 9.30
N ALA A 127 -2.42 8.75 9.34
CA ALA A 127 -3.13 8.38 10.56
C ALA A 127 -2.22 7.70 11.60
N ALA A 128 -1.20 6.97 11.14
CA ALA A 128 -0.21 6.32 12.00
C ALA A 128 0.93 7.26 12.46
N GLY A 129 0.98 8.51 11.96
CA GLY A 129 2.08 9.44 12.24
C GLY A 129 3.42 9.03 11.59
N ALA A 130 3.36 8.18 10.56
CA ALA A 130 4.54 7.62 9.88
C ALA A 130 5.11 8.55 8.80
N LEU A 131 4.48 9.71 8.55
CA LEU A 131 4.92 10.68 7.53
C LEU A 131 5.73 11.84 8.10
N LYS A 132 5.83 11.99 9.41
CA LYS A 132 6.54 13.12 10.03
C LYS A 132 8.01 13.16 9.59
N GLY A 133 8.39 14.26 8.93
CA GLY A 133 9.74 14.45 8.40
C GLY A 133 10.08 13.56 7.22
N LYS A 134 9.09 12.94 6.56
CA LYS A 134 9.26 12.11 5.38
C LYS A 134 8.81 12.82 4.12
N ARG A 135 9.52 12.58 3.02
CA ARG A 135 9.10 12.96 1.68
C ARG A 135 8.30 11.82 1.07
N ALA A 136 7.04 12.08 0.70
CA ALA A 136 6.13 11.06 0.21
C ALA A 136 5.24 11.59 -0.92
N SER A 137 4.93 10.73 -1.88
CA SER A 137 3.90 10.98 -2.89
C SER A 137 2.63 10.19 -2.55
N ALA A 138 1.51 10.66 -3.07
CA ALA A 138 0.19 10.06 -2.92
C ALA A 138 -0.69 10.53 -4.07
N TYR A 139 -1.93 10.01 -4.15
CA TYR A 139 -2.93 10.63 -4.99
C TYR A 139 -3.03 12.15 -4.67
N PRO A 140 -3.08 13.04 -5.66
CA PRO A 140 -2.96 14.49 -5.40
C PRO A 140 -3.94 15.05 -4.38
N ALA A 141 -5.18 14.53 -4.31
CA ALA A 141 -6.16 14.97 -3.33
C ALA A 141 -5.80 14.58 -1.88
N VAL A 142 -4.82 13.69 -1.66
CA VAL A 142 -4.30 13.29 -0.35
C VAL A 142 -3.12 14.18 0.09
N ALA A 143 -2.62 15.05 -0.79
CA ALA A 143 -1.52 15.97 -0.46
C ALA A 143 -1.74 16.75 0.86
N PRO A 144 -2.92 17.36 1.11
CA PRO A 144 -3.17 18.06 2.36
C PRO A 144 -3.06 17.17 3.61
N GLU A 145 -3.41 15.88 3.50
CA GLU A 145 -3.26 14.93 4.62
C GLU A 145 -1.78 14.58 4.87
N VAL A 146 -0.96 14.45 3.81
CA VAL A 146 0.48 14.23 3.93
C VAL A 146 1.14 15.39 4.65
N GLU A 147 0.83 16.62 4.24
CA GLU A 147 1.37 17.85 4.83
C GLU A 147 0.90 18.04 6.29
N ALA A 148 -0.37 17.83 6.56
CA ALA A 148 -0.94 17.91 7.90
C ALA A 148 -0.31 16.89 8.88
N ALA A 149 0.13 15.74 8.36
CA ALA A 149 0.85 14.72 9.11
C ALA A 149 2.35 15.06 9.31
N GLY A 150 2.81 16.22 8.83
CA GLY A 150 4.20 16.68 8.95
C GLY A 150 5.14 16.08 7.91
N GLY A 151 4.61 15.53 6.82
CA GLY A 151 5.36 15.08 5.66
C GLY A 151 5.59 16.19 4.63
N GLU A 152 6.54 15.97 3.75
CA GLU A 152 6.75 16.76 2.53
C GLU A 152 6.05 16.05 1.37
N TYR A 153 4.98 16.66 0.83
CA TYR A 153 4.32 16.09 -0.34
C TYR A 153 5.19 16.26 -1.59
N ALA A 154 5.47 15.16 -2.26
CA ALA A 154 6.19 15.12 -3.52
C ALA A 154 5.19 15.10 -4.68
N ASP A 155 4.99 16.25 -5.32
CA ASP A 155 4.26 16.35 -6.58
C ASP A 155 5.15 15.83 -7.72
N ILE A 156 4.84 14.65 -8.21
CA ILE A 156 5.62 13.95 -9.24
C ILE A 156 4.70 13.43 -10.34
N PRO A 157 5.22 13.12 -11.54
CA PRO A 157 4.42 12.48 -12.58
C PRO A 157 3.74 11.22 -12.10
N VAL A 158 2.53 10.94 -12.62
CA VAL A 158 1.65 9.86 -12.18
C VAL A 158 2.28 8.46 -12.31
N ASP A 159 3.28 8.31 -13.19
CA ASP A 159 4.03 7.07 -13.47
C ASP A 159 5.33 6.94 -12.66
N LYS A 160 5.58 7.86 -11.70
CA LYS A 160 6.81 7.91 -10.91
C LYS A 160 6.56 7.52 -9.45
N ALA A 161 7.65 7.22 -8.76
CA ALA A 161 7.64 6.87 -7.34
C ALA A 161 8.74 7.61 -6.57
N VAL A 162 8.52 7.81 -5.27
CA VAL A 162 9.47 8.42 -4.33
C VAL A 162 9.99 7.36 -3.37
N VAL A 163 11.28 7.44 -3.06
CA VAL A 163 11.90 6.67 -1.97
C VAL A 163 12.45 7.64 -0.93
N ASP A 164 12.09 7.43 0.33
CA ASP A 164 12.67 8.11 1.49
C ASP A 164 13.06 7.04 2.52
N GLY A 165 14.33 6.66 2.52
CA GLY A 165 14.82 5.54 3.32
C GLY A 165 14.11 4.24 2.95
N ASN A 166 13.35 3.69 3.90
CA ASN A 166 12.58 2.44 3.70
C ASN A 166 11.12 2.67 3.25
N LEU A 167 10.73 3.92 3.02
CA LEU A 167 9.39 4.28 2.55
C LEU A 167 9.40 4.49 1.04
N VAL A 168 8.55 3.76 0.33
CA VAL A 168 8.35 3.88 -1.13
C VAL A 168 6.91 4.27 -1.40
N THR A 169 6.70 5.42 -2.03
CA THR A 169 5.34 5.95 -2.27
C THR A 169 5.15 6.37 -3.72
N ALA A 170 3.90 6.32 -4.19
CA ALA A 170 3.56 6.68 -5.56
C ALA A 170 2.13 7.26 -5.66
N PRO A 171 1.84 8.06 -6.71
CA PRO A 171 0.54 8.73 -6.86
C PRO A 171 -0.62 7.80 -7.16
N ALA A 172 -0.47 6.85 -8.08
CA ALA A 172 -1.54 5.97 -8.53
C ALA A 172 -0.99 4.78 -9.32
N TRP A 173 -1.86 3.84 -9.71
CA TRP A 173 -1.52 2.60 -10.41
C TRP A 173 -0.64 2.75 -11.67
N PRO A 174 -0.62 3.86 -12.45
CA PRO A 174 0.34 3.99 -13.55
C PRO A 174 1.81 3.94 -13.11
N ALA A 175 2.08 4.20 -11.83
CA ALA A 175 3.42 4.13 -11.24
C ALA A 175 3.89 2.72 -10.90
N HIS A 176 3.06 1.69 -11.01
CA HIS A 176 3.41 0.33 -10.58
C HIS A 176 4.78 -0.15 -11.04
N PRO A 177 5.19 0.05 -12.32
CA PRO A 177 6.50 -0.42 -12.76
C PRO A 177 7.66 0.18 -11.95
N GLU A 178 7.64 1.49 -11.75
CA GLU A 178 8.70 2.17 -10.99
C GLU A 178 8.57 1.96 -9.48
N TRP A 179 7.36 2.02 -8.95
CA TRP A 179 7.07 1.81 -7.54
C TRP A 179 7.48 0.41 -7.06
N LEU A 180 7.12 -0.63 -7.81
CA LEU A 180 7.49 -2.01 -7.49
C LEU A 180 9.01 -2.23 -7.65
N ALA A 181 9.63 -1.68 -8.71
CA ALA A 181 11.06 -1.78 -8.90
C ALA A 181 11.83 -1.17 -7.71
N LYS A 182 11.43 0.04 -7.27
CA LYS A 182 12.02 0.69 -6.10
C LYS A 182 11.76 -0.07 -4.80
N PHE A 183 10.57 -0.62 -4.63
CA PHE A 183 10.26 -1.43 -3.45
C PHE A 183 11.11 -2.70 -3.41
N LEU A 184 11.25 -3.41 -4.53
CA LEU A 184 12.12 -4.58 -4.63
C LEU A 184 13.59 -4.24 -4.34
N GLN A 185 14.07 -3.07 -4.78
CA GLN A 185 15.41 -2.58 -4.44
C GLN A 185 15.56 -2.37 -2.93
N VAL A 186 14.58 -1.72 -2.28
CA VAL A 186 14.59 -1.51 -0.81
C VAL A 186 14.53 -2.83 -0.06
N LEU A 187 13.81 -3.82 -0.57
CA LEU A 187 13.79 -5.19 -0.03
C LEU A 187 15.12 -5.94 -0.24
N GLY A 188 16.01 -5.41 -1.07
CA GLY A 188 17.25 -6.08 -1.48
C GLY A 188 17.01 -7.24 -2.44
N THR A 189 15.86 -7.28 -3.14
CA THR A 189 15.50 -8.32 -4.11
C THR A 189 16.31 -8.17 -5.39
N LYS A 190 16.98 -9.25 -5.82
CA LYS A 190 17.64 -9.33 -7.13
C LYS A 190 16.81 -10.24 -8.03
N ILE A 191 16.51 -9.78 -9.21
CA ILE A 191 15.82 -10.55 -10.25
C ILE A 191 16.89 -11.02 -11.22
N GLU A 192 17.07 -12.34 -11.30
CA GLU A 192 17.90 -13.01 -12.31
C GLU A 192 16.93 -13.71 -13.26
N LEU A 193 16.94 -13.31 -14.54
CA LEU A 193 16.11 -13.87 -15.60
C LEU A 193 16.89 -14.92 -16.39
#